data_4b281cff3bf38cfc2fff7b43c5665dc3
#
_entry.id   4b281cff3bf38cfc2fff7b43c5665dc3
#
_cell.length_a   1.000
_cell.length_b   1.000
_cell.length_c   1.000
_cell.angle_alpha   90.00
_cell.angle_beta   90.00
_cell.angle_gamma   90.00
#
_symmetry.space_group_name_H-M   'P 1'
#
loop_
_entity.id
_entity.type
_entity.pdbx_description
1 polymer ?
#
loop_
_entity_poly.entity_id
_entity_poly.type
_entity_poly.pdbx_seq_one_letter_code
_entity_poly.pdbx_strand_id
1 'polypeptide(L)'
;MVMTMKLKYMGWVALSGLFAVSLAGCAAQSGQTAPAGSEQAVVQTEETQGPAAGQAAVDEQADAEADAATAEQEAANPAELQIVDSGWFVADNGMVDFAVEVQNPNKTVEAVDPVIEVVGKDDGGNVIFDETIETPGVLPDSTYYYSYVAGSTANSSATSTEVVKPATVEFAITTPEGSWKATDQTLADVYTVQDKGTTDTQFGAKEFTGTVTASESLDGATQSRVDVVLLDQDGNIEGGFFKIVDTEPGQAADYDIYAVGAPQFASYAVYASPWAEDAAE
;
A
#
# COMPACT_ATOMS: atom_id res chain seq x y z
N MET A 1 -27.73 15.10 25.65
CA MET A 1 -26.87 16.30 25.71
C MET A 1 -25.45 15.79 25.51
N VAL A 2 -25.04 15.72 24.25
CA VAL A 2 -23.74 15.15 23.84
C VAL A 2 -22.76 16.31 23.76
N MET A 3 -21.67 16.21 24.50
CA MET A 3 -20.65 17.26 24.61
C MET A 3 -19.46 16.86 23.73
N THR A 4 -19.35 17.48 22.57
CA THR A 4 -18.26 17.26 21.62
C THR A 4 -17.04 18.04 22.09
N MET A 5 -15.97 17.33 22.50
CA MET A 5 -14.67 17.93 22.80
C MET A 5 -13.84 18.05 21.52
N LYS A 6 -13.65 19.28 21.05
CA LYS A 6 -12.66 19.57 20.01
C LYS A 6 -11.26 19.67 20.60
N LEU A 7 -10.38 18.74 20.22
CA LEU A 7 -8.96 18.81 20.55
C LEU A 7 -8.27 19.74 19.54
N LYS A 8 -7.70 20.85 20.02
CA LYS A 8 -6.91 21.77 19.20
C LYS A 8 -5.46 21.29 19.21
N TYR A 9 -4.98 20.90 18.06
CA TYR A 9 -3.55 20.68 17.85
C TYR A 9 -2.83 22.01 17.73
N MET A 10 -1.81 22.17 18.55
CA MET A 10 -0.92 23.35 18.59
C MET A 10 0.25 23.07 17.65
N GLY A 11 0.35 23.88 16.59
CA GLY A 11 1.40 23.79 15.59
C GLY A 11 2.81 24.05 16.18
N TRP A 12 3.75 23.26 15.73
CA TRP A 12 5.18 23.49 15.94
C TRP A 12 5.78 24.08 14.65
N VAL A 13 6.39 25.22 14.82
CA VAL A 13 7.12 25.96 13.77
C VAL A 13 8.48 25.29 13.60
N ALA A 14 8.76 24.77 12.41
CA ALA A 14 10.08 24.29 12.03
C ALA A 14 10.93 25.42 11.48
N LEU A 15 12.12 25.56 12.05
CA LEU A 15 13.14 26.55 11.71
C LEU A 15 14.01 26.00 10.56
N SER A 16 13.99 26.71 9.45
CA SER A 16 14.76 26.42 8.24
C SER A 16 16.24 26.68 8.44
N GLY A 17 17.09 25.69 8.18
CA GLY A 17 18.55 25.85 8.09
C GLY A 17 19.03 25.57 6.67
N LEU A 18 19.38 26.61 5.93
CA LEU A 18 20.09 26.53 4.65
C LEU A 18 21.53 26.02 4.86
N PHE A 19 21.89 24.96 4.12
CA PHE A 19 23.31 24.70 3.81
C PHE A 19 23.48 24.45 2.32
N ALA A 20 24.06 25.43 1.65
CA ALA A 20 24.61 25.32 0.32
C ALA A 20 26.05 24.83 0.40
N VAL A 21 26.38 23.74 -0.27
CA VAL A 21 27.79 23.41 -0.61
C VAL A 21 27.85 23.04 -2.08
N SER A 22 28.41 23.97 -2.84
CA SER A 22 28.89 23.80 -4.20
C SER A 22 30.30 23.21 -4.17
N LEU A 23 30.56 22.18 -5.00
CA LEU A 23 31.92 21.87 -5.44
C LEU A 23 31.92 21.35 -6.86
N ALA A 24 32.60 22.09 -7.70
CA ALA A 24 32.92 21.86 -9.08
C ALA A 24 34.20 20.99 -9.23
N GLY A 25 34.39 20.46 -10.42
CA GLY A 25 35.67 19.96 -10.91
C GLY A 25 35.59 18.51 -11.42
N CYS A 26 36.04 18.13 -12.53
CA CYS A 26 36.88 18.52 -13.61
C CYS A 26 36.95 17.35 -14.58
N ALA A 27 36.98 17.65 -15.81
CA ALA A 27 37.29 16.96 -17.04
C ALA A 27 38.59 16.12 -17.08
N ALA A 28 38.59 15.09 -17.96
CA ALA A 28 39.63 14.70 -18.90
C ALA A 28 39.11 13.49 -19.71
N GLN A 29 38.83 13.52 -20.99
CA GLN A 29 39.66 13.60 -22.20
C GLN A 29 40.48 12.34 -22.54
N SER A 30 40.21 11.89 -23.73
CA SER A 30 41.00 11.24 -24.79
C SER A 30 40.85 9.70 -24.91
N GLY A 31 40.51 9.22 -26.11
CA GLY A 31 41.32 8.85 -27.20
C GLY A 31 40.59 8.19 -28.35
N GLN A 32 40.86 8.71 -29.51
CA GLN A 32 40.57 8.27 -30.88
C GLN A 32 41.10 6.86 -31.17
N THR A 33 40.39 6.12 -32.04
CA THR A 33 40.91 5.67 -33.36
C THR A 33 39.82 4.96 -34.14
N ALA A 34 39.58 5.40 -35.36
CA ALA A 34 39.00 4.64 -36.45
C ALA A 34 40.10 3.91 -37.21
N PRO A 35 39.82 2.90 -38.04
CA PRO A 35 39.82 3.15 -39.43
C PRO A 35 38.74 2.45 -40.29
N ALA A 36 38.57 3.05 -41.42
CA ALA A 36 37.84 2.82 -42.63
C ALA A 36 37.85 1.36 -43.18
N GLY A 37 36.77 1.05 -43.93
CA GLY A 37 36.69 -0.10 -44.84
C GLY A 37 35.36 -0.09 -45.59
N SER A 38 35.42 0.40 -46.80
CA SER A 38 34.37 0.43 -47.80
C SER A 38 33.89 -0.96 -48.24
N GLU A 39 32.59 -1.10 -48.56
CA GLU A 39 32.17 -1.70 -49.83
C GLU A 39 30.66 -1.49 -50.02
N GLN A 40 30.32 -0.95 -51.18
CA GLN A 40 28.99 -0.79 -51.72
C GLN A 40 28.45 -2.12 -52.23
N ALA A 41 27.25 -2.50 -51.79
CA ALA A 41 26.44 -3.48 -52.49
C ALA A 41 25.07 -2.86 -52.77
N VAL A 42 24.83 -2.58 -54.04
CA VAL A 42 23.54 -2.23 -54.60
C VAL A 42 22.68 -3.47 -54.59
N VAL A 43 21.56 -3.44 -53.87
CA VAL A 43 20.48 -4.43 -54.01
C VAL A 43 19.20 -3.71 -54.35
N GLN A 44 18.61 -4.19 -55.44
CA GLN A 44 17.40 -3.72 -56.11
C GLN A 44 16.18 -3.75 -55.17
N THR A 45 15.40 -2.69 -55.29
CA THR A 45 14.07 -2.54 -54.70
C THR A 45 13.08 -3.47 -55.41
N GLU A 46 12.64 -4.52 -54.77
CA GLU A 46 11.38 -5.18 -55.09
C GLU A 46 10.28 -4.53 -54.25
N GLU A 47 9.36 -3.88 -54.92
CA GLU A 47 8.08 -3.43 -54.36
C GLU A 47 7.26 -4.65 -53.97
N THR A 48 7.28 -5.00 -52.68
CA THR A 48 6.27 -5.90 -52.12
C THR A 48 5.17 -5.03 -51.53
N GLN A 49 4.02 -5.05 -52.20
CA GLN A 49 2.77 -4.48 -51.66
C GLN A 49 2.50 -5.05 -50.29
N GLY A 50 2.53 -4.19 -49.29
CA GLY A 50 2.17 -4.53 -47.91
C GLY A 50 0.67 -4.86 -47.80
N PRO A 51 0.30 -5.81 -46.95
CA PRO A 51 -1.10 -6.10 -46.66
C PRO A 51 -1.75 -4.95 -45.90
N ALA A 52 -2.97 -4.69 -46.33
CA ALA A 52 -3.94 -3.74 -45.87
C ALA A 52 -3.85 -3.27 -44.40
N ALA A 53 -3.68 -1.96 -44.26
CA ALA A 53 -3.84 -1.22 -42.98
C ALA A 53 -5.30 -1.24 -42.42
N GLY A 54 -6.15 -2.11 -42.94
CA GLY A 54 -7.54 -2.23 -42.48
C GLY A 54 -7.81 -3.34 -41.48
N GLN A 55 -6.92 -4.34 -41.35
CA GLN A 55 -7.16 -5.46 -40.47
C GLN A 55 -6.68 -5.22 -39.03
N ALA A 56 -5.59 -4.51 -38.84
CA ALA A 56 -5.08 -4.19 -37.49
C ALA A 56 -6.04 -3.28 -36.69
N ALA A 57 -6.69 -2.32 -37.37
CA ALA A 57 -7.63 -1.41 -36.73
C ALA A 57 -8.97 -2.08 -36.31
N VAL A 58 -9.34 -3.18 -36.97
CA VAL A 58 -10.58 -3.92 -36.64
C VAL A 58 -10.36 -4.87 -35.47
N ASP A 59 -9.17 -5.44 -35.33
CA ASP A 59 -8.83 -6.31 -34.20
C ASP A 59 -8.67 -5.50 -32.90
N GLU A 60 -8.04 -4.32 -32.97
CA GLU A 60 -7.86 -3.42 -31.82
C GLU A 60 -9.20 -2.84 -31.31
N GLN A 61 -10.15 -2.60 -32.20
CA GLN A 61 -11.49 -2.14 -31.81
C GLN A 61 -12.35 -3.28 -31.20
N ALA A 62 -12.19 -4.51 -31.67
CA ALA A 62 -12.88 -5.66 -31.12
C ALA A 62 -12.38 -6.03 -29.72
N ASP A 63 -11.09 -5.90 -29.46
CA ASP A 63 -10.50 -6.12 -28.14
C ASP A 63 -10.95 -5.04 -27.16
N ALA A 64 -10.97 -3.77 -27.55
CA ALA A 64 -11.44 -2.67 -26.71
C ALA A 64 -12.95 -2.78 -26.36
N GLU A 65 -13.79 -3.26 -27.28
CA GLU A 65 -15.22 -3.50 -27.00
C GLU A 65 -15.42 -4.71 -26.07
N ALA A 66 -14.56 -5.73 -26.15
CA ALA A 66 -14.60 -6.89 -25.25
C ALA A 66 -14.17 -6.52 -23.82
N ASP A 67 -13.13 -5.71 -23.69
CA ASP A 67 -12.66 -5.22 -22.38
C ASP A 67 -13.68 -4.29 -21.73
N ALA A 68 -14.32 -3.40 -22.47
CA ALA A 68 -15.38 -2.55 -21.96
C ALA A 68 -16.60 -3.35 -21.50
N ALA A 69 -17.00 -4.41 -22.23
CA ALA A 69 -18.10 -5.27 -21.83
C ALA A 69 -17.78 -6.09 -20.56
N THR A 70 -16.52 -6.49 -20.39
CA THR A 70 -16.04 -7.17 -19.20
C THR A 70 -16.09 -6.25 -18.00
N ALA A 71 -15.61 -5.00 -18.14
CA ALA A 71 -15.64 -4.00 -17.07
C ALA A 71 -17.07 -3.68 -16.62
N GLU A 72 -18.01 -3.51 -17.57
CA GLU A 72 -19.42 -3.28 -17.24
C GLU A 72 -20.05 -4.49 -16.49
N GLN A 73 -19.68 -5.70 -16.87
CA GLN A 73 -20.18 -6.92 -16.22
C GLN A 73 -19.61 -7.08 -14.80
N GLU A 74 -18.32 -6.82 -14.59
CA GLU A 74 -17.71 -6.85 -13.26
C GLU A 74 -18.29 -5.74 -12.37
N ALA A 75 -18.46 -4.51 -12.88
CA ALA A 75 -19.06 -3.41 -12.13
C ALA A 75 -20.53 -3.69 -11.72
N ALA A 76 -21.26 -4.46 -12.53
CA ALA A 76 -22.63 -4.84 -12.22
C ALA A 76 -22.73 -5.98 -11.19
N ASN A 77 -21.72 -6.83 -11.08
CA ASN A 77 -21.68 -7.97 -10.16
C ASN A 77 -20.25 -8.31 -9.75
N PRO A 78 -19.59 -7.43 -8.98
CA PRO A 78 -18.21 -7.64 -8.57
C PRO A 78 -18.08 -8.86 -7.65
N ALA A 79 -16.96 -9.55 -7.75
CA ALA A 79 -16.57 -10.53 -6.74
C ALA A 79 -16.13 -9.82 -5.46
N GLU A 80 -16.55 -10.34 -4.32
CA GLU A 80 -16.16 -9.79 -3.01
C GLU A 80 -14.67 -9.84 -2.78
N LEU A 81 -14.13 -8.85 -2.04
CA LEU A 81 -12.77 -8.88 -1.53
C LEU A 81 -12.56 -10.10 -0.62
N GLN A 82 -11.33 -10.58 -0.57
CA GLN A 82 -10.97 -11.74 0.25
C GLN A 82 -9.81 -11.38 1.19
N ILE A 83 -9.92 -11.74 2.46
CA ILE A 83 -8.76 -11.84 3.36
C ILE A 83 -8.17 -13.23 3.12
N VAL A 84 -6.95 -13.28 2.57
CA VAL A 84 -6.28 -14.55 2.20
C VAL A 84 -5.26 -14.99 3.24
N ASP A 85 -4.73 -14.06 4.02
CA ASP A 85 -3.90 -14.32 5.21
C ASP A 85 -4.08 -13.21 6.25
N SER A 86 -3.80 -13.54 7.52
CA SER A 86 -3.87 -12.56 8.62
C SER A 86 -3.05 -13.04 9.81
N GLY A 87 -2.47 -12.09 10.52
CA GLY A 87 -1.76 -12.37 11.76
C GLY A 87 -1.84 -11.20 12.73
N TRP A 88 -1.63 -11.50 14.00
CA TRP A 88 -1.74 -10.53 15.07
C TRP A 88 -0.91 -10.92 16.29
N PHE A 89 -0.56 -9.93 17.07
CA PHE A 89 0.03 -10.12 18.40
C PHE A 89 -0.52 -9.08 19.37
N VAL A 90 -0.35 -9.35 20.66
CA VAL A 90 -0.78 -8.43 21.73
C VAL A 90 0.43 -7.70 22.27
N ALA A 91 0.46 -6.39 22.11
CA ALA A 91 1.47 -5.54 22.70
C ALA A 91 1.36 -5.49 24.25
N ASP A 92 2.40 -4.99 24.92
CA ASP A 92 2.45 -4.92 26.39
C ASP A 92 1.32 -4.06 27.01
N ASN A 93 0.81 -3.10 26.25
CA ASN A 93 -0.32 -2.25 26.64
C ASN A 93 -1.69 -2.91 26.46
N GLY A 94 -1.73 -4.14 25.91
CA GLY A 94 -2.96 -4.90 25.63
C GLY A 94 -3.62 -4.60 24.29
N MET A 95 -3.04 -3.71 23.49
CA MET A 95 -3.50 -3.46 22.14
C MET A 95 -3.10 -4.62 21.24
N VAL A 96 -3.87 -4.84 20.20
CA VAL A 96 -3.64 -5.86 19.18
C VAL A 96 -3.09 -5.18 17.93
N ASP A 97 -1.81 -5.40 17.66
CA ASP A 97 -1.21 -5.03 16.39
C ASP A 97 -1.44 -6.19 15.41
N PHE A 98 -2.01 -5.91 14.25
CA PHE A 98 -2.34 -6.92 13.27
C PHE A 98 -1.98 -6.50 11.85
N ALA A 99 -1.91 -7.47 10.96
CA ALA A 99 -1.92 -7.26 9.52
C ALA A 99 -2.83 -8.28 8.84
N VAL A 100 -3.45 -7.87 7.76
CA VAL A 100 -4.25 -8.71 6.88
C VAL A 100 -3.76 -8.56 5.44
N GLU A 101 -3.82 -9.65 4.69
CA GLU A 101 -3.62 -9.68 3.25
C GLU A 101 -4.97 -9.71 2.57
N VAL A 102 -5.28 -8.66 1.81
CA VAL A 102 -6.56 -8.46 1.12
C VAL A 102 -6.35 -8.60 -0.38
N GLN A 103 -7.11 -9.48 -1.01
CA GLN A 103 -7.11 -9.68 -2.45
C GLN A 103 -8.39 -9.14 -3.10
N ASN A 104 -8.22 -8.37 -4.17
CA ASN A 104 -9.30 -8.03 -5.10
C ASN A 104 -9.21 -8.97 -6.32
N PRO A 105 -10.13 -9.94 -6.47
CA PRO A 105 -10.10 -10.89 -7.58
C PRO A 105 -10.65 -10.32 -8.89
N ASN A 106 -11.26 -9.13 -8.85
CA ASN A 106 -11.80 -8.47 -10.04
C ASN A 106 -10.65 -7.95 -10.93
N LYS A 107 -10.91 -7.84 -12.22
CA LYS A 107 -9.89 -7.43 -13.21
C LYS A 107 -9.97 -5.96 -13.59
N THR A 108 -11.14 -5.34 -13.43
CA THR A 108 -11.43 -4.03 -13.99
C THR A 108 -12.15 -3.10 -13.00
N VAL A 109 -12.41 -3.58 -11.78
CA VAL A 109 -13.09 -2.76 -10.76
C VAL A 109 -12.31 -2.70 -9.47
N GLU A 110 -12.17 -1.49 -8.97
CA GLU A 110 -11.64 -1.15 -7.66
C GLU A 110 -12.74 -1.22 -6.60
N ALA A 111 -12.43 -1.77 -5.43
CA ALA A 111 -13.24 -1.59 -4.23
C ALA A 111 -12.84 -0.27 -3.56
N VAL A 112 -13.76 0.67 -3.45
CA VAL A 112 -13.54 1.96 -2.79
C VAL A 112 -14.06 1.88 -1.36
N ASP A 113 -13.26 2.36 -0.41
CA ASP A 113 -13.57 2.42 1.02
C ASP A 113 -14.08 1.08 1.61
N PRO A 114 -13.38 -0.04 1.36
CA PRO A 114 -13.74 -1.28 2.00
C PRO A 114 -13.51 -1.20 3.52
N VAL A 115 -14.25 -2.03 4.25
CA VAL A 115 -14.28 -1.99 5.71
C VAL A 115 -13.81 -3.33 6.26
N ILE A 116 -12.83 -3.30 7.17
CA ILE A 116 -12.37 -4.45 7.92
C ILE A 116 -13.03 -4.43 9.30
N GLU A 117 -13.74 -5.51 9.64
CA GLU A 117 -14.22 -5.79 10.99
C GLU A 117 -13.18 -6.65 11.72
N VAL A 118 -12.84 -6.24 12.95
CA VAL A 118 -11.85 -6.91 13.80
C VAL A 118 -12.49 -7.25 15.13
N VAL A 119 -12.68 -8.54 15.42
CA VAL A 119 -13.34 -9.02 16.62
C VAL A 119 -12.40 -9.81 17.51
N GLY A 120 -12.08 -9.28 18.68
CA GLY A 120 -11.30 -9.98 19.70
C GLY A 120 -12.18 -10.70 20.69
N LYS A 121 -11.86 -11.98 20.99
CA LYS A 121 -12.60 -12.83 21.93
C LYS A 121 -11.69 -13.40 23.01
N ASP A 122 -12.20 -13.54 24.23
CA ASP A 122 -11.52 -14.22 25.34
C ASP A 122 -11.54 -15.76 25.19
N ASP A 123 -10.89 -16.48 26.11
CA ASP A 123 -10.88 -17.95 26.15
C ASP A 123 -12.28 -18.58 26.30
N GLY A 124 -13.24 -17.82 26.80
CA GLY A 124 -14.64 -18.23 26.91
C GLY A 124 -15.47 -17.98 25.66
N GLY A 125 -14.88 -17.33 24.63
CA GLY A 125 -15.54 -16.92 23.40
C GLY A 125 -16.39 -15.65 23.54
N ASN A 126 -16.25 -14.91 24.65
CA ASN A 126 -16.93 -13.62 24.81
C ASN A 126 -16.17 -12.54 24.05
N VAL A 127 -16.91 -11.69 23.34
CA VAL A 127 -16.34 -10.53 22.64
C VAL A 127 -15.80 -9.54 23.67
N ILE A 128 -14.52 -9.18 23.53
CA ILE A 128 -13.85 -8.17 24.36
C ILE A 128 -13.65 -6.85 23.63
N PHE A 129 -13.56 -6.89 22.30
CA PHE A 129 -13.67 -5.72 21.44
C PHE A 129 -14.24 -6.13 20.07
N ASP A 130 -14.87 -5.18 19.41
CA ASP A 130 -15.44 -5.28 18.07
C ASP A 130 -15.26 -3.90 17.44
N GLU A 131 -14.36 -3.82 16.47
CA GLU A 131 -13.94 -2.56 15.84
C GLU A 131 -14.07 -2.67 14.33
N THR A 132 -14.48 -1.57 13.72
CA THR A 132 -14.64 -1.42 12.28
C THR A 132 -13.66 -0.38 11.79
N ILE A 133 -12.88 -0.73 10.76
CA ILE A 133 -11.79 0.09 10.24
C ILE A 133 -12.02 0.29 8.75
N GLU A 134 -12.18 1.54 8.32
CA GLU A 134 -12.19 1.92 6.92
C GLU A 134 -10.77 1.80 6.36
N THR A 135 -10.66 1.22 5.16
CA THR A 135 -9.37 1.02 4.50
C THR A 135 -9.32 1.79 3.20
N PRO A 136 -8.13 2.09 2.68
CA PRO A 136 -7.99 2.62 1.33
C PRO A 136 -8.59 1.69 0.29
N GLY A 137 -8.87 2.23 -0.89
CA GLY A 137 -9.36 1.46 -2.02
C GLY A 137 -8.41 0.33 -2.41
N VAL A 138 -8.96 -0.79 -2.88
CA VAL A 138 -8.22 -1.97 -3.34
C VAL A 138 -8.36 -2.09 -4.85
N LEU A 139 -7.30 -1.78 -5.58
CA LEU A 139 -7.25 -1.81 -7.04
C LEU A 139 -7.51 -3.22 -7.59
N PRO A 140 -7.96 -3.36 -8.85
CA PRO A 140 -8.24 -4.65 -9.45
C PRO A 140 -6.99 -5.51 -9.59
N ASP A 141 -7.18 -6.83 -9.59
CA ASP A 141 -6.12 -7.86 -9.75
C ASP A 141 -4.91 -7.65 -8.84
N SER A 142 -5.18 -7.12 -7.63
CA SER A 142 -4.13 -6.72 -6.70
C SER A 142 -4.29 -7.39 -5.34
N THR A 143 -3.18 -7.42 -4.61
CA THR A 143 -3.10 -7.84 -3.23
C THR A 143 -2.55 -6.68 -2.40
N TYR A 144 -3.27 -6.32 -1.35
CA TYR A 144 -2.90 -5.28 -0.40
C TYR A 144 -2.60 -5.87 0.96
N TYR A 145 -1.63 -5.29 1.63
CA TYR A 145 -1.37 -5.58 3.02
C TYR A 145 -1.79 -4.38 3.86
N TYR A 146 -2.58 -4.65 4.87
CA TYR A 146 -3.13 -3.61 5.73
C TYR A 146 -2.85 -3.93 7.19
N SER A 147 -2.02 -3.10 7.82
CA SER A 147 -1.65 -3.22 9.23
C SER A 147 -2.37 -2.18 10.07
N TYR A 148 -2.88 -2.53 11.23
CA TYR A 148 -3.52 -1.58 12.12
C TYR A 148 -3.43 -2.03 13.59
N VAL A 149 -4.06 -1.24 14.47
CA VAL A 149 -4.10 -1.50 15.91
C VAL A 149 -5.54 -1.51 16.37
N ALA A 150 -5.95 -2.60 17.03
CA ALA A 150 -7.29 -2.75 17.60
C ALA A 150 -7.25 -2.96 19.12
N GLY A 151 -8.42 -2.93 19.77
CA GLY A 151 -8.56 -3.17 21.19
C GLY A 151 -8.20 -1.98 22.08
N SER A 152 -7.97 -0.79 21.51
CA SER A 152 -7.54 0.39 22.27
C SER A 152 -8.57 0.93 23.27
N THR A 153 -9.85 0.61 23.04
CA THR A 153 -10.97 1.17 23.82
C THR A 153 -11.57 0.18 24.81
N ALA A 154 -11.22 -1.09 24.70
CA ALA A 154 -11.95 -2.17 25.36
C ALA A 154 -11.89 -2.16 26.88
N ASN A 155 -10.92 -1.50 27.49
CA ASN A 155 -10.75 -1.66 28.93
C ASN A 155 -10.30 -0.45 29.73
N SER A 156 -10.67 0.75 29.35
CA SER A 156 -10.58 1.91 30.24
C SER A 156 -11.70 1.94 31.28
N SER A 157 -12.14 0.77 31.78
CA SER A 157 -12.91 0.75 33.00
C SER A 157 -11.98 1.20 34.13
N ALA A 158 -12.26 2.38 34.69
CA ALA A 158 -11.44 3.10 35.67
C ALA A 158 -11.18 2.33 36.99
N THR A 159 -11.46 1.05 37.05
CA THR A 159 -11.35 0.21 38.25
C THR A 159 -10.56 -1.09 38.06
N SER A 160 -10.14 -1.45 36.84
CA SER A 160 -9.31 -2.65 36.63
C SER A 160 -7.97 -2.26 36.00
N THR A 161 -6.88 -2.67 36.66
CA THR A 161 -5.51 -2.60 36.12
C THR A 161 -5.14 -3.84 35.32
N GLU A 162 -6.09 -4.75 35.12
CA GLU A 162 -5.87 -5.99 34.41
C GLU A 162 -6.20 -5.77 32.93
N VAL A 163 -5.18 -5.94 32.07
CA VAL A 163 -5.32 -5.89 30.64
C VAL A 163 -5.91 -7.22 30.18
N VAL A 164 -7.14 -7.20 29.66
CA VAL A 164 -7.76 -8.40 29.08
C VAL A 164 -7.19 -8.56 27.66
N LYS A 165 -6.50 -9.69 27.44
CA LYS A 165 -5.94 -10.03 26.15
C LYS A 165 -6.90 -10.96 25.40
N PRO A 166 -7.08 -10.81 24.09
CA PRO A 166 -7.84 -11.76 23.30
C PRO A 166 -7.11 -13.11 23.23
N ALA A 167 -7.88 -14.19 23.23
CA ALA A 167 -7.39 -15.53 22.92
C ALA A 167 -7.47 -15.78 21.40
N THR A 168 -8.44 -15.15 20.73
CA THR A 168 -8.60 -15.19 19.27
C THR A 168 -8.96 -13.81 18.75
N VAL A 169 -8.50 -13.51 17.52
CA VAL A 169 -8.92 -12.35 16.75
C VAL A 169 -9.43 -12.84 15.41
N GLU A 170 -10.63 -12.40 15.05
CA GLU A 170 -11.29 -12.72 13.79
C GLU A 170 -11.33 -11.48 12.91
N PHE A 171 -11.15 -11.67 11.61
CA PHE A 171 -11.17 -10.61 10.63
C PHE A 171 -12.22 -10.90 9.55
N ALA A 172 -12.97 -9.88 9.17
CA ALA A 172 -13.86 -9.93 8.01
C ALA A 172 -13.67 -8.65 7.18
N ILE A 173 -13.92 -8.73 5.87
CA ILE A 173 -13.86 -7.56 5.00
C ILE A 173 -15.17 -7.45 4.22
N THR A 174 -15.65 -6.24 4.08
CA THR A 174 -16.86 -5.92 3.30
C THR A 174 -16.61 -4.69 2.46
N THR A 175 -17.20 -4.65 1.27
CA THR A 175 -17.23 -3.46 0.42
C THR A 175 -18.64 -2.89 0.48
N PRO A 176 -18.83 -1.62 0.86
CA PRO A 176 -20.15 -1.00 0.90
C PRO A 176 -20.87 -1.05 -0.46
N GLU A 177 -22.19 -1.10 -0.43
CA GLU A 177 -22.99 -1.10 -1.66
C GLU A 177 -22.72 0.19 -2.47
N GLY A 178 -22.42 0.03 -3.77
CA GLY A 178 -22.08 1.14 -4.65
C GLY A 178 -20.64 1.63 -4.58
N SER A 179 -19.79 0.99 -3.79
CA SER A 179 -18.36 1.35 -3.64
C SER A 179 -17.44 0.63 -4.65
N TRP A 180 -17.98 0.02 -5.68
CA TRP A 180 -17.20 -0.55 -6.77
C TRP A 180 -17.11 0.45 -7.93
N LYS A 181 -15.89 0.71 -8.40
CA LYS A 181 -15.63 1.64 -9.52
C LYS A 181 -14.77 0.97 -10.59
N ALA A 182 -15.14 1.14 -11.86
CA ALA A 182 -14.29 0.73 -12.96
C ALA A 182 -13.01 1.59 -13.01
N THR A 183 -11.87 0.94 -13.17
CA THR A 183 -10.55 1.56 -13.31
C THR A 183 -9.63 0.69 -14.15
N ASP A 184 -8.68 1.32 -14.81
CA ASP A 184 -7.57 0.68 -15.54
C ASP A 184 -6.24 0.78 -14.79
N GLN A 185 -6.24 1.36 -13.58
CA GLN A 185 -5.06 1.45 -12.73
C GLN A 185 -4.71 0.11 -12.12
N THR A 186 -3.41 -0.18 -12.02
CA THR A 186 -2.87 -1.34 -11.29
C THR A 186 -1.96 -0.88 -10.17
N LEU A 187 -1.85 -1.67 -9.11
CA LEU A 187 -1.00 -1.32 -7.96
C LEU A 187 0.48 -1.14 -8.34
N ALA A 188 0.97 -1.96 -9.28
CA ALA A 188 2.36 -1.91 -9.73
C ALA A 188 2.72 -0.57 -10.40
N ASP A 189 1.74 0.12 -10.96
CA ASP A 189 1.92 1.40 -11.65
C ASP A 189 1.82 2.59 -10.69
N VAL A 190 1.40 2.36 -9.45
CA VAL A 190 1.02 3.43 -8.52
C VAL A 190 2.09 3.76 -7.51
N TYR A 191 2.77 2.73 -6.96
CA TYR A 191 3.78 2.90 -5.91
C TYR A 191 5.05 2.12 -6.16
N THR A 192 6.19 2.74 -5.78
CA THR A 192 7.48 2.04 -5.68
C THR A 192 8.00 2.21 -4.26
N VAL A 193 8.32 1.09 -3.60
CA VAL A 193 8.96 1.06 -2.28
C VAL A 193 10.42 0.63 -2.42
N GLN A 194 11.33 1.39 -1.81
CA GLN A 194 12.72 1.00 -1.66
C GLN A 194 13.03 0.81 -0.17
N ASP A 195 13.05 -0.44 0.27
CA ASP A 195 13.44 -0.79 1.63
C ASP A 195 14.95 -0.58 1.83
N LYS A 196 15.32 0.09 2.94
CA LYS A 196 16.70 0.32 3.37
C LYS A 196 17.10 -0.60 4.51
N GLY A 197 16.18 -1.43 4.99
CA GLY A 197 16.41 -2.41 6.03
C GLY A 197 15.89 -2.00 7.41
N THR A 198 16.22 -2.84 8.40
CA THR A 198 15.81 -2.65 9.78
C THR A 198 17.00 -2.53 10.72
N THR A 199 16.83 -1.74 11.79
CA THR A 199 17.83 -1.56 12.86
C THR A 199 17.18 -1.71 14.22
N ASP A 200 17.98 -2.13 15.21
CA ASP A 200 17.56 -2.15 16.61
C ASP A 200 17.71 -0.76 17.22
N THR A 201 16.65 -0.27 17.83
CA THR A 201 16.71 0.98 18.57
C THR A 201 17.27 0.77 19.98
N GLN A 202 17.74 1.84 20.61
CA GLN A 202 18.22 1.81 22.00
C GLN A 202 17.13 1.43 23.03
N PHE A 203 15.85 1.47 22.62
CA PHE A 203 14.70 1.13 23.48
C PHE A 203 14.12 -0.27 23.20
N GLY A 204 14.84 -1.08 22.41
CA GLY A 204 14.44 -2.46 22.09
C GLY A 204 13.35 -2.59 21.02
N ALA A 205 12.94 -1.50 20.38
CA ALA A 205 12.08 -1.57 19.21
C ALA A 205 12.91 -1.81 17.94
N LYS A 206 12.29 -2.38 16.91
CA LYS A 206 12.84 -2.38 15.55
C LYS A 206 12.42 -1.09 14.84
N GLU A 207 13.34 -0.52 14.07
CA GLU A 207 13.07 0.60 13.16
C GLU A 207 13.25 0.12 11.73
N PHE A 208 12.20 0.23 10.93
CA PHE A 208 12.19 -0.07 9.49
C PHE A 208 12.28 1.24 8.73
N THR A 209 13.22 1.34 7.80
CA THR A 209 13.46 2.58 7.05
C THR A 209 13.49 2.33 5.55
N GLY A 210 13.11 3.34 4.77
CA GLY A 210 13.13 3.27 3.32
C GLY A 210 12.59 4.52 2.67
N THR A 211 12.24 4.39 1.40
CA THR A 211 11.53 5.44 0.65
C THR A 211 10.32 4.87 -0.05
N VAL A 212 9.28 5.66 -0.17
CA VAL A 212 8.11 5.43 -1.00
C VAL A 212 8.04 6.51 -2.07
N THR A 213 7.70 6.12 -3.30
CA THR A 213 7.47 7.04 -4.41
C THR A 213 6.10 6.75 -4.99
N ALA A 214 5.21 7.73 -4.94
CA ALA A 214 3.94 7.69 -5.64
C ALA A 214 4.14 8.02 -7.12
N SER A 215 3.43 7.34 -8.03
CA SER A 215 3.51 7.60 -9.47
C SER A 215 3.08 9.02 -9.82
N GLU A 216 3.68 9.58 -10.88
CA GLU A 216 3.26 10.86 -11.45
C GLU A 216 1.82 10.81 -12.04
N SER A 217 1.30 9.61 -12.28
CA SER A 217 -0.06 9.41 -12.80
C SER A 217 -1.15 9.54 -11.73
N LEU A 218 -0.78 9.59 -10.46
CA LEU A 218 -1.72 9.80 -9.35
C LEU A 218 -2.05 11.29 -9.23
N ASP A 219 -3.23 11.67 -9.67
CA ASP A 219 -3.76 13.02 -9.46
C ASP A 219 -4.13 13.20 -7.99
N GLY A 220 -3.43 14.12 -7.34
CA GLY A 220 -3.79 14.59 -6.00
C GLY A 220 -3.39 13.69 -4.83
N ALA A 221 -2.64 12.61 -5.04
CA ALA A 221 -2.11 11.80 -3.94
C ALA A 221 -1.09 12.62 -3.14
N THR A 222 -1.52 13.15 -2.00
CA THR A 222 -0.66 13.89 -1.06
C THR A 222 -0.14 13.01 0.06
N GLN A 223 -0.72 11.82 0.25
CA GLN A 223 -0.34 10.87 1.30
C GLN A 223 -0.31 9.44 0.77
N SER A 224 0.70 8.70 1.21
CA SER A 224 0.85 7.27 0.99
C SER A 224 0.85 6.56 2.33
N ARG A 225 0.20 5.42 2.39
CA ARG A 225 0.31 4.50 3.51
C ARG A 225 1.45 3.54 3.24
N VAL A 226 2.34 3.36 4.20
CA VAL A 226 3.41 2.35 4.16
C VAL A 226 3.16 1.36 5.27
N ASP A 227 3.01 0.08 4.91
CA ASP A 227 2.79 -1.04 5.82
C ASP A 227 4.03 -1.92 5.88
N VAL A 228 4.44 -2.30 7.08
CA VAL A 228 5.46 -3.33 7.35
C VAL A 228 4.73 -4.54 7.90
N VAL A 229 4.82 -5.66 7.21
CA VAL A 229 4.21 -6.94 7.60
C VAL A 229 5.28 -7.87 8.12
N LEU A 230 5.11 -8.37 9.32
CA LEU A 230 6.02 -9.32 9.97
C LEU A 230 5.63 -10.74 9.58
N LEU A 231 6.62 -11.57 9.24
CA LEU A 231 6.40 -12.92 8.76
C LEU A 231 7.17 -13.94 9.62
N ASP A 232 6.55 -15.07 9.90
CA ASP A 232 7.17 -16.22 10.56
C ASP A 232 8.12 -16.98 9.60
N GLN A 233 8.67 -18.12 10.06
CA GLN A 233 9.59 -18.95 9.27
C GLN A 233 8.90 -19.65 8.10
N ASP A 234 7.58 -19.82 8.15
CA ASP A 234 6.77 -20.46 7.12
C ASP A 234 6.18 -19.43 6.15
N GLY A 235 6.38 -18.13 6.42
CA GLY A 235 5.91 -17.01 5.63
C GLY A 235 4.49 -16.54 5.98
N ASN A 236 3.90 -17.02 7.08
CA ASN A 236 2.60 -16.55 7.54
C ASN A 236 2.73 -15.20 8.24
N ILE A 237 1.69 -14.40 8.17
CA ILE A 237 1.63 -13.09 8.84
C ILE A 237 1.60 -13.26 10.36
N GLU A 238 2.45 -12.55 11.08
CA GLU A 238 2.46 -12.47 12.56
C GLU A 238 1.90 -11.14 13.09
N GLY A 239 1.66 -10.17 12.21
CA GLY A 239 1.19 -8.83 12.52
C GLY A 239 1.89 -7.78 11.68
N GLY A 240 1.72 -6.51 12.02
CA GLY A 240 2.35 -5.46 11.24
C GLY A 240 2.26 -4.08 11.88
N PHE A 241 2.88 -3.13 11.21
CA PHE A 241 2.94 -1.72 11.59
C PHE A 241 2.78 -0.85 10.36
N PHE A 242 2.32 0.37 10.54
CA PHE A 242 2.16 1.28 9.41
C PHE A 242 2.57 2.71 9.75
N LYS A 243 2.75 3.49 8.70
CA LYS A 243 2.92 4.94 8.76
C LYS A 243 2.28 5.61 7.56
N ILE A 244 1.64 6.75 7.80
CA ILE A 244 1.22 7.65 6.73
C ILE A 244 2.38 8.60 6.43
N VAL A 245 2.72 8.72 5.16
CA VAL A 245 3.84 9.52 4.65
C VAL A 245 3.32 10.54 3.66
N ASP A 246 3.66 11.81 3.86
CA ASP A 246 3.37 12.84 2.87
C ASP A 246 4.20 12.59 1.61
N THR A 247 3.54 12.45 0.47
CA THR A 247 4.17 12.16 -0.82
C THR A 247 3.77 13.19 -1.87
N GLU A 248 4.72 13.56 -2.71
CA GLU A 248 4.47 14.31 -3.93
C GLU A 248 4.64 13.35 -5.13
N PRO A 249 3.73 13.34 -6.12
CA PRO A 249 3.84 12.46 -7.27
C PRO A 249 5.22 12.54 -7.95
N GLY A 250 5.82 11.39 -8.22
CA GLY A 250 7.15 11.27 -8.83
C GLY A 250 8.33 11.56 -7.90
N GLN A 251 8.11 11.96 -6.64
CA GLN A 251 9.17 12.23 -5.67
C GLN A 251 9.24 11.15 -4.61
N ALA A 252 10.47 10.75 -4.25
CA ALA A 252 10.70 9.81 -3.17
C ALA A 252 10.55 10.51 -1.81
N ALA A 253 9.73 9.95 -0.92
CA ALA A 253 9.59 10.37 0.47
C ALA A 253 10.16 9.31 1.41
N ASP A 254 10.89 9.71 2.43
CA ASP A 254 11.44 8.79 3.43
C ASP A 254 10.35 8.34 4.40
N TYR A 255 10.39 7.05 4.78
CA TYR A 255 9.63 6.51 5.90
C TYR A 255 10.55 5.95 6.98
N ASP A 256 10.10 6.02 8.23
CA ASP A 256 10.63 5.38 9.42
C ASP A 256 9.46 4.81 10.23
N ILE A 257 9.44 3.51 10.46
CA ILE A 257 8.37 2.80 11.18
C ILE A 257 8.97 2.10 12.38
N TYR A 258 8.45 2.40 13.57
CA TYR A 258 8.91 1.84 14.83
C TYR A 258 7.99 0.71 15.29
N ALA A 259 8.51 -0.50 15.31
CA ALA A 259 7.83 -1.70 15.75
C ALA A 259 8.09 -1.94 17.25
N VAL A 260 7.32 -1.28 18.08
CA VAL A 260 7.42 -1.40 19.56
C VAL A 260 6.64 -2.63 20.00
N GLY A 261 7.30 -3.53 20.75
CA GLY A 261 6.66 -4.75 21.25
C GLY A 261 6.47 -5.84 20.19
N ALA A 262 7.09 -5.70 19.01
CA ALA A 262 7.03 -6.72 17.97
C ALA A 262 7.51 -8.08 18.49
N PRO A 263 6.85 -9.18 18.09
CA PRO A 263 7.32 -10.53 18.36
C PRO A 263 8.66 -10.81 17.64
N GLN A 264 9.24 -11.98 17.88
CA GLN A 264 10.34 -12.45 17.04
C GLN A 264 9.78 -12.87 15.69
N PHE A 265 10.23 -12.27 14.63
CA PHE A 265 9.85 -12.58 13.25
C PHE A 265 11.05 -13.13 12.46
N ALA A 266 10.79 -13.89 11.41
CA ALA A 266 11.84 -14.47 10.56
C ALA A 266 12.22 -13.52 9.42
N SER A 267 11.24 -12.85 8.84
CA SER A 267 11.38 -11.87 7.77
C SER A 267 10.27 -10.82 7.84
N TYR A 268 10.34 -9.84 6.98
CA TYR A 268 9.29 -8.83 6.84
C TYR A 268 9.16 -8.43 5.36
N ALA A 269 8.04 -7.82 5.03
CA ALA A 269 7.81 -7.19 3.75
C ALA A 269 7.27 -5.79 3.94
N VAL A 270 7.53 -4.91 2.97
CA VAL A 270 7.08 -3.52 3.00
C VAL A 270 6.22 -3.25 1.78
N TYR A 271 5.07 -2.68 2.01
CA TYR A 271 4.08 -2.36 0.98
C TYR A 271 3.68 -0.89 1.06
N ALA A 272 3.19 -0.35 -0.03
CA ALA A 272 2.61 0.99 -0.05
C ALA A 272 1.25 0.97 -0.77
N SER A 273 0.33 1.77 -0.26
CA SER A 273 -1.01 1.95 -0.82
C SER A 273 -1.43 3.42 -0.78
N PRO A 274 -2.45 3.82 -1.54
CA PRO A 274 -3.05 5.13 -1.38
C PRO A 274 -3.52 5.35 0.05
N TRP A 275 -3.39 6.57 0.53
CA TRP A 275 -4.09 7.02 1.72
C TRP A 275 -4.81 8.31 1.35
N ALA A 276 -6.12 8.24 1.23
CA ALA A 276 -6.95 9.43 1.20
C ALA A 276 -7.32 9.75 2.65
N GLU A 277 -6.94 10.93 3.13
CA GLU A 277 -7.60 11.47 4.31
C GLU A 277 -9.04 11.73 3.87
N ASP A 278 -10.00 10.97 4.41
CA ASP A 278 -11.39 11.27 4.17
C ASP A 278 -11.62 12.74 4.46
N ALA A 279 -12.07 13.45 3.46
CA ALA A 279 -12.70 14.72 3.65
C ALA A 279 -13.99 14.47 4.44
N ALA A 280 -13.81 14.31 5.75
CA ALA A 280 -14.91 14.37 6.70
C ALA A 280 -15.43 15.80 6.66
N GLU A 281 -16.34 16.06 5.73
CA GLU A 281 -17.23 17.22 5.75
C GLU A 281 -18.49 16.95 6.61
#